data_95d908086b85c73bf34a7f7a7814f199
#
_entry.id   95d908086b85c73bf34a7f7a7814f199
#
_cell.length_a   1.000
_cell.length_b   1.000
_cell.length_c   1.000
_cell.angle_alpha   90.00
_cell.angle_beta   90.00
_cell.angle_gamma   90.00
#
_symmetry.space_group_name_H-M   'P 1'
#
loop_
_entity.id
_entity.type
_entity.pdbx_description
1 polymer ?
#
loop_
_entity_poly.entity_id
_entity_poly.type
_entity_poly.pdbx_seq_one_letter_code
_entity_poly.pdbx_strand_id
1 'polypeptide(L)'
;MAEKLEVKELNQVVVRFSGDSGDGMQLAGNIFSTVSATVGNGISTFPDYPADIRAPQGSLTGVSGFQVHIGAGKVYTPGDKCDVLVAMNAAALKTQYRYAKPGATIIIDTDSFGPKDLEKAQFQTEDYLGEMGIDPDRVIQCPLTTMVKDCLADSGMDMKAMMKCRNMFALGLVCWLFDRDLNLVANFLKEKFAKKPAIAEANIKVIQAGYDYGHNTHSSTVNVYRVESKEKVPGRYMDITGNKATAYGFIAAAEKAGLKLYLGSYPITPATDVLHELSKHKSCGVITVQCEDEIAGCSSALGASFAGALGVTSTSGPGICLKSEAMNLAVIMELPLVVLDVQRGGPATGLPTKSEQTDLLQALFGRNGESPMPVMAATSPTDCFDAAYQACKIALEHMTPVVLLTDAFVANGSGAFKLPDMAKLDPINPPYVPEELKGKWTPYMRAENGTRYWAVPGREGFAHILGGLEKDSNTGAISTNPENHDLMTRLRQQKIANIQVPDLEIDGDADADLLIVGFGSTYGHLRSAMDELRQKGYKVAQTHFKYLNPLPKNTADVLKKYKKVVVAEQNMGQLAAYLRMKVDNFVPFQFNQVKGQPFVVEELVNAFEDILKK
;
A
#
# COMPACT_ATOMS: atom_id res chain seq x y z
N MET A 1 16.90 39.68 25.91
CA MET A 1 16.20 38.46 26.39
C MET A 1 15.69 37.78 25.13
N ALA A 2 16.17 36.61 24.77
CA ALA A 2 15.58 35.88 23.65
C ALA A 2 14.13 35.54 24.04
N GLU A 3 13.16 36.00 23.27
CA GLU A 3 11.78 35.57 23.40
C GLU A 3 11.76 34.05 23.29
N LYS A 4 11.17 33.42 24.27
CA LYS A 4 11.05 31.95 24.30
C LYS A 4 10.11 31.59 23.13
N LEU A 5 10.62 30.87 22.13
CA LEU A 5 9.82 30.31 21.04
C LEU A 5 8.57 29.66 21.63
N GLU A 6 7.40 30.13 21.22
CA GLU A 6 6.14 29.53 21.62
C GLU A 6 5.92 28.27 20.79
N VAL A 7 6.05 27.10 21.43
CA VAL A 7 5.80 25.83 20.81
C VAL A 7 4.31 25.54 20.90
N LYS A 8 3.62 25.47 19.76
CA LYS A 8 2.20 25.11 19.68
C LYS A 8 2.05 23.59 19.59
N GLU A 9 1.31 23.01 20.52
CA GLU A 9 0.97 21.58 20.44
C GLU A 9 -0.16 21.34 19.43
N LEU A 10 0.05 20.36 18.56
CA LEU A 10 -0.92 19.91 17.57
C LEU A 10 -1.26 18.43 17.80
N ASN A 11 -2.52 18.06 17.55
CA ASN A 11 -2.92 16.65 17.55
C ASN A 11 -2.46 15.91 16.29
N GLN A 12 -2.37 16.62 15.17
CA GLN A 12 -1.95 16.06 13.88
C GLN A 12 -1.46 17.16 12.95
N VAL A 13 -0.65 16.79 11.98
CA VAL A 13 -0.13 17.68 10.95
C VAL A 13 0.12 16.92 9.67
N VAL A 14 -0.07 17.58 8.54
CA VAL A 14 0.22 17.07 7.20
C VAL A 14 1.29 17.92 6.55
N VAL A 15 2.40 17.31 6.14
CA VAL A 15 3.50 17.95 5.42
C VAL A 15 3.59 17.37 4.02
N ARG A 16 3.65 18.22 3.01
CA ARG A 16 3.84 17.81 1.62
C ARG A 16 5.16 18.35 1.08
N PHE A 17 6.05 17.44 0.68
CA PHE A 17 7.31 17.72 0.00
C PHE A 17 7.09 17.62 -1.50
N SER A 18 7.54 18.61 -2.28
CA SER A 18 7.35 18.61 -3.74
C SER A 18 8.52 19.25 -4.49
N GLY A 19 8.83 18.67 -5.64
CA GLY A 19 9.92 19.07 -6.52
C GLY A 19 9.97 18.18 -7.74
N ASP A 20 11.01 18.30 -8.55
CA ASP A 20 11.24 17.38 -9.66
C ASP A 20 11.59 15.97 -9.16
N SER A 21 11.38 14.96 -10.00
CA SER A 21 11.68 13.55 -9.67
C SER A 21 13.13 13.33 -9.19
N GLY A 22 14.09 14.21 -9.56
CA GLY A 22 15.49 14.17 -9.15
C GLY A 22 15.84 14.93 -7.87
N ASP A 23 14.93 15.73 -7.33
CA ASP A 23 15.19 16.61 -6.17
C ASP A 23 15.24 15.87 -4.82
N GLY A 24 14.91 14.58 -4.81
CA GLY A 24 15.02 13.76 -3.59
C GLY A 24 13.92 14.00 -2.57
N MET A 25 12.76 14.53 -2.96
CA MET A 25 11.63 14.81 -2.07
C MET A 25 11.07 13.53 -1.43
N GLN A 26 11.08 12.42 -2.15
CA GLN A 26 10.72 11.10 -1.62
C GLN A 26 11.64 10.70 -0.44
N LEU A 27 12.96 10.99 -0.55
CA LEU A 27 13.91 10.69 0.51
C LEU A 27 13.68 11.59 1.74
N ALA A 28 13.47 12.89 1.54
CA ALA A 28 13.21 13.82 2.64
C ALA A 28 11.94 13.44 3.40
N GLY A 29 10.85 13.15 2.68
CA GLY A 29 9.58 12.69 3.26
C GLY A 29 9.72 11.38 4.01
N ASN A 30 10.43 10.38 3.45
CA ASN A 30 10.69 9.10 4.11
C ASN A 30 11.52 9.24 5.39
N ILE A 31 12.51 10.13 5.42
CA ILE A 31 13.27 10.39 6.65
C ILE A 31 12.37 11.01 7.71
N PHE A 32 11.57 12.00 7.31
CA PHE A 32 10.65 12.69 8.23
C PHE A 32 9.59 11.75 8.80
N SER A 33 9.01 10.86 7.98
CA SER A 33 8.06 9.84 8.46
C SER A 33 8.71 8.82 9.38
N THR A 34 9.91 8.31 9.02
CA THR A 34 10.63 7.33 9.83
C THR A 34 11.01 7.89 11.21
N VAL A 35 11.53 9.12 11.26
CA VAL A 35 11.87 9.79 12.53
C VAL A 35 10.60 9.99 13.37
N SER A 36 9.50 10.41 12.74
CA SER A 36 8.23 10.58 13.44
C SER A 36 7.67 9.26 13.99
N ALA A 37 7.77 8.17 13.24
CA ALA A 37 7.40 6.83 13.72
C ALA A 37 8.27 6.38 14.90
N THR A 38 9.58 6.70 14.86
CA THR A 38 10.54 6.33 15.92
C THR A 38 10.20 7.00 17.26
N VAL A 39 9.68 8.22 17.24
CA VAL A 39 9.23 8.90 18.47
C VAL A 39 7.80 8.50 18.89
N GLY A 40 7.16 7.57 18.16
CA GLY A 40 5.88 6.98 18.51
C GLY A 40 4.66 7.69 17.95
N ASN A 41 4.83 8.58 16.98
CA ASN A 41 3.70 9.16 16.26
C ASN A 41 3.02 8.12 15.36
N GLY A 42 1.70 8.22 15.19
CA GLY A 42 1.00 7.61 14.07
C GLY A 42 1.43 8.28 12.78
N ILE A 43 1.67 7.50 11.74
CA ILE A 43 2.06 8.02 10.42
C ILE A 43 1.23 7.37 9.31
N SER A 44 0.97 8.16 8.27
CA SER A 44 0.45 7.69 6.98
C SER A 44 1.09 8.51 5.87
N THR A 45 1.63 7.85 4.86
CA THR A 45 2.31 8.54 3.76
C THR A 45 1.66 8.27 2.42
N PHE A 46 1.85 9.20 1.50
CA PHE A 46 1.44 9.07 0.10
C PHE A 46 2.52 9.62 -0.83
N PRO A 47 3.29 8.75 -1.51
CA PRO A 47 4.15 9.15 -2.60
C PRO A 47 3.32 9.40 -3.86
N ASP A 48 3.37 10.63 -4.36
CA ASP A 48 2.71 11.04 -5.61
C ASP A 48 3.77 11.19 -6.70
N TYR A 49 3.88 10.16 -7.53
CA TYR A 49 4.85 10.12 -8.62
C TYR A 49 4.37 10.97 -9.81
N PRO A 50 5.31 11.57 -10.58
CA PRO A 50 4.97 12.40 -11.72
C PRO A 50 4.23 11.60 -12.79
N ALA A 51 3.42 12.30 -13.57
CA ALA A 51 2.72 11.72 -14.71
C ALA A 51 3.72 11.27 -15.80
N ASP A 52 4.82 11.99 -15.98
CA ASP A 52 5.91 11.66 -16.88
C ASP A 52 7.25 11.66 -16.14
N ILE A 53 7.83 10.47 -15.95
CA ILE A 53 9.12 10.28 -15.28
C ILE A 53 10.29 10.89 -16.10
N ARG A 54 10.11 11.10 -17.39
CA ARG A 54 11.12 11.66 -18.30
C ARG A 54 10.84 13.12 -18.69
N ALA A 55 9.92 13.78 -18.01
CA ALA A 55 9.63 15.19 -18.26
C ALA A 55 10.86 16.06 -18.05
N PRO A 56 11.00 17.14 -18.85
CA PRO A 56 12.07 18.11 -18.63
C PRO A 56 12.02 18.70 -17.23
N GLN A 57 13.20 18.92 -16.65
CA GLN A 57 13.33 19.48 -15.30
C GLN A 57 12.69 20.88 -15.23
N GLY A 58 11.89 21.12 -14.17
CA GLY A 58 11.13 22.35 -13.98
C GLY A 58 9.84 22.44 -14.76
N SER A 59 9.40 21.34 -15.45
CA SER A 59 8.10 21.30 -16.13
C SER A 59 6.98 20.82 -15.21
N LEU A 60 5.74 21.25 -15.49
CA LEU A 60 4.57 20.90 -14.66
C LEU A 60 4.33 19.39 -14.57
N THR A 61 4.60 18.64 -15.64
CA THR A 61 4.38 17.19 -15.74
C THR A 61 5.43 16.35 -15.00
N GLY A 62 6.60 16.94 -14.67
CA GLY A 62 7.71 16.28 -13.99
C GLY A 62 7.68 16.39 -12.46
N VAL A 63 6.69 17.10 -11.92
CA VAL A 63 6.60 17.33 -10.47
C VAL A 63 6.21 16.05 -9.75
N SER A 64 7.00 15.72 -8.73
CA SER A 64 6.79 14.64 -7.76
C SER A 64 6.37 15.24 -6.41
N GLY A 65 5.51 14.53 -5.67
CA GLY A 65 5.10 14.88 -4.33
C GLY A 65 5.31 13.74 -3.35
N PHE A 66 5.50 14.06 -2.09
CA PHE A 66 5.46 13.10 -0.99
C PHE A 66 4.74 13.72 0.20
N GLN A 67 3.62 13.15 0.57
CA GLN A 67 2.80 13.66 1.67
C GLN A 67 2.97 12.77 2.90
N VAL A 68 3.15 13.40 4.05
CA VAL A 68 3.31 12.73 5.35
C VAL A 68 2.27 13.31 6.31
N HIS A 69 1.38 12.48 6.80
CA HIS A 69 0.46 12.80 7.88
C HIS A 69 1.00 12.20 9.18
N ILE A 70 1.16 13.04 10.19
CA ILE A 70 1.66 12.68 11.51
C ILE A 70 0.58 12.99 12.53
N GLY A 71 0.29 12.04 13.40
CA GLY A 71 -0.68 12.20 14.48
C GLY A 71 -0.13 11.84 15.86
N ALA A 72 -0.70 12.43 16.89
CA ALA A 72 -0.46 12.07 18.28
C ALA A 72 -0.94 10.65 18.61
N GLY A 73 -1.96 10.17 17.89
CA GLY A 73 -2.47 8.81 17.88
C GLY A 73 -2.44 8.23 16.45
N LYS A 74 -3.24 7.18 16.24
CA LYS A 74 -3.35 6.52 14.92
C LYS A 74 -3.94 7.47 13.90
N VAL A 75 -3.32 7.57 12.73
CA VAL A 75 -3.85 8.25 11.54
C VAL A 75 -4.19 7.21 10.46
N TYR A 76 -5.25 7.45 9.71
CA TYR A 76 -5.78 6.47 8.76
C TYR A 76 -5.54 6.85 7.30
N THR A 77 -5.28 8.14 7.03
CA THR A 77 -5.07 8.68 5.68
C THR A 77 -3.87 9.61 5.64
N PRO A 78 -3.29 9.86 4.47
CA PRO A 78 -2.23 10.86 4.33
C PRO A 78 -2.73 12.31 4.46
N GLY A 79 -4.04 12.52 4.69
CA GLY A 79 -4.70 13.83 4.75
C GLY A 79 -5.06 14.37 3.36
N ASP A 80 -6.17 15.11 3.28
CA ASP A 80 -6.65 15.71 2.02
C ASP A 80 -5.78 16.89 1.60
N LYS A 81 -5.44 17.76 2.57
CA LYS A 81 -4.66 18.98 2.37
C LYS A 81 -3.55 19.09 3.41
N CYS A 82 -2.42 19.69 3.03
CA CYS A 82 -1.27 19.87 3.91
C CYS A 82 -1.30 21.18 4.69
N ASP A 83 -0.72 21.13 5.89
CA ASP A 83 -0.48 22.27 6.76
C ASP A 83 0.84 22.98 6.39
N VAL A 84 1.78 22.21 5.81
CA VAL A 84 3.07 22.72 5.31
C VAL A 84 3.32 22.17 3.92
N LEU A 85 3.59 23.06 2.97
CA LEU A 85 4.03 22.72 1.61
C LEU A 85 5.48 23.12 1.41
N VAL A 86 6.33 22.17 1.06
CA VAL A 86 7.70 22.42 0.61
C VAL A 86 7.73 22.33 -0.90
N ALA A 87 8.05 23.41 -1.59
CA ALA A 87 8.11 23.50 -3.05
C ALA A 87 9.54 23.88 -3.49
N MET A 88 10.26 22.92 -4.06
CA MET A 88 11.67 23.07 -4.44
C MET A 88 11.88 23.85 -5.74
N ASN A 89 10.80 24.15 -6.48
CA ASN A 89 10.86 24.96 -7.71
C ASN A 89 9.48 25.54 -8.04
N ALA A 90 9.45 26.43 -9.02
CA ALA A 90 8.24 27.11 -9.47
C ALA A 90 7.13 26.18 -9.96
N ALA A 91 7.48 25.10 -10.69
CA ALA A 91 6.52 24.12 -11.17
C ALA A 91 5.87 23.34 -10.02
N ALA A 92 6.66 22.99 -8.99
CA ALA A 92 6.18 22.35 -7.79
C ALA A 92 5.20 23.25 -7.02
N LEU A 93 5.51 24.54 -6.84
CA LEU A 93 4.59 25.48 -6.22
C LEU A 93 3.28 25.54 -7.00
N LYS A 94 3.34 25.77 -8.31
CA LYS A 94 2.15 25.96 -9.15
C LYS A 94 1.24 24.73 -9.17
N THR A 95 1.79 23.54 -9.24
CA THR A 95 1.00 22.29 -9.32
C THR A 95 0.50 21.79 -7.97
N GLN A 96 1.25 22.04 -6.88
CA GLN A 96 0.98 21.43 -5.59
C GLN A 96 0.27 22.37 -4.59
N TYR A 97 0.22 23.67 -4.83
CA TYR A 97 -0.46 24.63 -3.95
C TYR A 97 -1.95 24.29 -3.73
N ARG A 98 -2.61 23.67 -4.71
CA ARG A 98 -4.00 23.20 -4.58
C ARG A 98 -4.22 22.22 -3.41
N TYR A 99 -3.16 21.56 -2.94
CA TYR A 99 -3.20 20.66 -1.78
C TYR A 99 -2.87 21.35 -0.46
N ALA A 100 -2.57 22.64 -0.47
CA ALA A 100 -2.33 23.41 0.76
C ALA A 100 -3.65 23.85 1.40
N LYS A 101 -3.74 23.78 2.72
CA LYS A 101 -4.87 24.35 3.48
C LYS A 101 -4.85 25.88 3.39
N PRO A 102 -6.02 26.54 3.50
CA PRO A 102 -6.04 27.96 3.82
C PRO A 102 -5.21 28.21 5.09
N GLY A 103 -4.20 29.07 5.02
CA GLY A 103 -3.30 29.32 6.15
C GLY A 103 -2.08 28.39 6.28
N ALA A 104 -1.87 27.47 5.34
CA ALA A 104 -0.67 26.62 5.31
C ALA A 104 0.63 27.44 5.21
N THR A 105 1.67 26.98 5.88
CA THR A 105 3.04 27.48 5.71
C THR A 105 3.64 26.92 4.41
N ILE A 106 4.27 27.80 3.63
CA ILE A 106 4.90 27.40 2.35
C ILE A 106 6.40 27.65 2.45
N ILE A 107 7.21 26.65 2.12
CA ILE A 107 8.68 26.76 2.07
C ILE A 107 9.10 26.68 0.62
N ILE A 108 9.85 27.66 0.10
CA ILE A 108 10.32 27.69 -1.28
C ILE A 108 11.83 27.88 -1.40
N ASP A 109 12.44 27.25 -2.41
CA ASP A 109 13.82 27.50 -2.82
C ASP A 109 13.87 28.67 -3.81
N THR A 110 14.15 29.88 -3.32
CA THR A 110 14.18 31.10 -4.16
C THR A 110 15.18 31.04 -5.32
N ASP A 111 16.24 30.23 -5.21
CA ASP A 111 17.19 30.02 -6.29
C ASP A 111 16.61 29.29 -7.51
N SER A 112 15.42 28.69 -7.37
CA SER A 112 14.70 27.94 -8.39
C SER A 112 13.43 28.66 -8.89
N PHE A 113 13.41 30.02 -8.79
CA PHE A 113 12.32 30.89 -9.23
C PHE A 113 12.82 32.02 -10.14
N GLY A 114 13.89 31.77 -10.89
CA GLY A 114 14.38 32.73 -11.89
C GLY A 114 13.43 32.84 -13.11
N PRO A 115 13.61 33.85 -13.99
CA PRO A 115 12.70 34.08 -15.12
C PRO A 115 12.48 32.84 -16.02
N LYS A 116 13.53 32.05 -16.25
CA LYS A 116 13.44 30.81 -17.05
C LYS A 116 12.66 29.70 -16.33
N ASP A 117 12.73 29.65 -14.99
CA ASP A 117 12.02 28.65 -14.20
C ASP A 117 10.52 29.00 -14.13
N LEU A 118 10.21 30.29 -14.00
CA LEU A 118 8.84 30.81 -14.05
C LEU A 118 8.21 30.58 -15.42
N GLU A 119 8.94 30.82 -16.52
CA GLU A 119 8.49 30.54 -17.88
C GLU A 119 8.16 29.05 -18.08
N LYS A 120 9.08 28.13 -17.68
CA LYS A 120 8.85 26.68 -17.74
C LYS A 120 7.63 26.24 -16.91
N ALA A 121 7.42 26.87 -15.78
CA ALA A 121 6.27 26.63 -14.91
C ALA A 121 5.02 27.38 -15.39
N GLN A 122 5.09 28.07 -16.54
CA GLN A 122 3.96 28.79 -17.16
C GLN A 122 3.38 29.92 -16.30
N PHE A 123 4.21 30.57 -15.45
CA PHE A 123 3.82 31.81 -14.81
C PHE A 123 3.81 32.96 -15.81
N GLN A 124 2.88 33.91 -15.63
CA GLN A 124 2.71 35.05 -16.54
C GLN A 124 3.48 36.28 -16.05
N THR A 125 3.83 36.32 -14.77
CA THR A 125 4.50 37.45 -14.12
C THR A 125 5.65 36.96 -13.23
N GLU A 126 6.58 37.87 -12.89
CA GLU A 126 7.60 37.61 -11.88
C GLU A 126 7.02 37.62 -10.44
N ASP A 127 5.88 38.25 -10.24
CA ASP A 127 5.11 38.19 -8.99
C ASP A 127 4.26 36.92 -8.95
N TYR A 128 4.94 35.78 -8.85
CA TYR A 128 4.29 34.46 -8.80
C TYR A 128 3.42 34.25 -7.56
N LEU A 129 3.72 34.92 -6.44
CA LEU A 129 2.89 34.85 -5.24
C LEU A 129 1.57 35.62 -5.43
N GLY A 130 1.64 36.82 -5.99
CA GLY A 130 0.46 37.62 -6.34
C GLY A 130 -0.40 36.93 -7.40
N GLU A 131 0.22 36.33 -8.46
CA GLU A 131 -0.50 35.56 -9.50
C GLU A 131 -1.30 34.39 -8.89
N MET A 132 -0.78 33.76 -7.85
CA MET A 132 -1.42 32.62 -7.17
C MET A 132 -2.32 33.01 -5.99
N GLY A 133 -2.37 34.30 -5.62
CA GLY A 133 -3.11 34.77 -4.45
C GLY A 133 -2.54 34.25 -3.13
N ILE A 134 -1.22 34.05 -3.07
CA ILE A 134 -0.53 33.54 -1.89
C ILE A 134 -0.08 34.74 -1.03
N ASP A 135 -0.46 34.71 0.25
CA ASP A 135 -0.01 35.69 1.22
C ASP A 135 1.50 35.51 1.51
N PRO A 136 2.35 36.51 1.20
CA PRO A 136 3.79 36.43 1.42
C PRO A 136 4.20 36.16 2.88
N ASP A 137 3.40 36.58 3.86
CA ASP A 137 3.71 36.39 5.29
C ASP A 137 3.68 34.91 5.71
N ARG A 138 3.10 34.04 4.88
CA ARG A 138 3.07 32.58 5.08
C ARG A 138 4.15 31.83 4.34
N VAL A 139 5.02 32.55 3.60
CA VAL A 139 6.04 31.95 2.75
C VAL A 139 7.42 32.11 3.37
N ILE A 140 8.02 30.98 3.73
CA ILE A 140 9.44 30.93 4.10
C ILE A 140 10.25 30.89 2.81
N GLN A 141 10.81 32.02 2.45
CA GLN A 141 11.65 32.19 1.27
C GLN A 141 13.11 31.96 1.65
N CYS A 142 13.73 30.94 1.06
CA CYS A 142 15.10 30.56 1.38
C CYS A 142 15.89 30.26 0.09
N PRO A 143 17.10 30.83 -0.09
CA PRO A 143 17.99 30.49 -1.20
C PRO A 143 18.70 29.16 -0.92
N LEU A 144 17.91 28.06 -0.92
CA LEU A 144 18.34 26.71 -0.51
C LEU A 144 19.57 26.22 -1.27
N THR A 145 19.60 26.46 -2.56
CA THR A 145 20.72 26.05 -3.43
C THR A 145 22.03 26.77 -3.09
N THR A 146 21.96 28.08 -2.85
CA THR A 146 23.08 28.90 -2.42
C THR A 146 23.57 28.47 -1.04
N MET A 147 22.67 28.32 -0.08
CA MET A 147 23.02 27.91 1.29
C MET A 147 23.69 26.53 1.35
N VAL A 148 23.27 25.58 0.50
CA VAL A 148 23.93 24.26 0.42
C VAL A 148 25.32 24.35 -0.15
N LYS A 149 25.56 25.19 -1.18
CA LYS A 149 26.90 25.44 -1.76
C LYS A 149 27.82 26.01 -0.70
N ASP A 150 27.38 27.02 0.01
CA ASP A 150 28.19 27.68 1.05
C ASP A 150 28.48 26.71 2.21
N CYS A 151 27.47 25.95 2.65
CA CYS A 151 27.64 24.94 3.69
C CYS A 151 28.68 23.86 3.33
N LEU A 152 28.76 23.45 2.06
CA LEU A 152 29.63 22.37 1.60
C LEU A 152 30.89 22.85 0.85
N ALA A 153 31.20 24.14 0.82
CA ALA A 153 32.33 24.72 0.08
C ALA A 153 33.66 24.01 0.37
N ASP A 154 33.92 23.67 1.64
CA ASP A 154 35.17 23.04 2.09
C ASP A 154 35.09 21.49 2.08
N SER A 155 34.02 20.89 1.57
CA SER A 155 33.79 19.42 1.62
C SER A 155 34.60 18.63 0.60
N GLY A 156 35.17 19.27 -0.41
CA GLY A 156 35.82 18.62 -1.55
C GLY A 156 34.83 17.90 -2.51
N MET A 157 33.53 18.07 -2.33
CA MET A 157 32.51 17.49 -3.21
C MET A 157 32.39 18.30 -4.51
N ASP A 158 32.06 17.61 -5.60
CA ASP A 158 31.69 18.28 -6.84
C ASP A 158 30.30 18.94 -6.74
N MET A 159 30.03 19.92 -7.60
CA MET A 159 28.79 20.68 -7.62
C MET A 159 27.54 19.77 -7.77
N LYS A 160 27.63 18.72 -8.58
CA LYS A 160 26.52 17.79 -8.80
C LYS A 160 26.20 16.97 -7.55
N ALA A 161 27.23 16.60 -6.79
CA ALA A 161 27.05 15.90 -5.52
C ALA A 161 26.48 16.83 -4.43
N MET A 162 26.94 18.09 -4.37
CA MET A 162 26.38 19.10 -3.45
C MET A 162 24.89 19.33 -3.72
N MET A 163 24.50 19.45 -5.00
CA MET A 163 23.10 19.68 -5.38
C MET A 163 22.16 18.55 -4.99
N LYS A 164 22.66 17.33 -4.84
CA LYS A 164 21.86 16.20 -4.33
C LYS A 164 21.55 16.30 -2.84
N CYS A 165 22.16 17.24 -2.11
CA CYS A 165 21.90 17.45 -0.69
C CYS A 165 20.83 18.55 -0.43
N ARG A 166 20.29 19.20 -1.47
CA ARG A 166 19.31 20.31 -1.31
C ARG A 166 18.09 19.91 -0.51
N ASN A 167 17.56 18.71 -0.77
CA ASN A 167 16.42 18.16 -0.03
C ASN A 167 16.67 18.05 1.47
N MET A 168 17.93 17.88 1.89
CA MET A 168 18.28 17.79 3.30
C MET A 168 18.23 19.15 3.99
N PHE A 169 18.52 20.25 3.29
CA PHE A 169 18.33 21.59 3.84
C PHE A 169 16.84 21.87 4.10
N ALA A 170 15.99 21.58 3.12
CA ALA A 170 14.54 21.68 3.27
C ALA A 170 14.01 20.79 4.42
N LEU A 171 14.53 19.58 4.55
CA LEU A 171 14.22 18.69 5.69
C LEU A 171 14.66 19.30 7.02
N GLY A 172 15.82 19.96 7.08
CA GLY A 172 16.31 20.67 8.26
C GLY A 172 15.34 21.77 8.71
N LEU A 173 14.83 22.59 7.77
CA LEU A 173 13.80 23.59 8.04
C LEU A 173 12.52 22.95 8.59
N VAL A 174 12.07 21.84 8.01
CA VAL A 174 10.88 21.11 8.50
C VAL A 174 11.14 20.52 9.89
N CYS A 175 12.34 19.97 10.14
CA CYS A 175 12.72 19.48 11.46
C CYS A 175 12.69 20.59 12.53
N TRP A 176 13.18 21.79 12.20
CA TRP A 176 13.05 22.96 13.06
C TRP A 176 11.58 23.32 13.31
N LEU A 177 10.78 23.43 12.25
CA LEU A 177 9.38 23.82 12.33
C LEU A 177 8.55 22.85 13.22
N PHE A 178 8.94 21.57 13.29
CA PHE A 178 8.26 20.54 14.08
C PHE A 178 9.06 20.05 15.30
N ASP A 179 10.07 20.80 15.73
CA ASP A 179 10.89 20.50 16.93
C ASP A 179 11.40 19.03 16.95
N ARG A 180 11.95 18.57 15.82
CA ARG A 180 12.45 17.20 15.68
C ARG A 180 13.91 17.09 16.08
N ASP A 181 14.22 16.03 16.85
CA ASP A 181 15.60 15.74 17.26
C ASP A 181 16.46 15.33 16.05
N LEU A 182 17.42 16.18 15.69
CA LEU A 182 18.34 15.95 14.58
C LEU A 182 19.27 14.74 14.80
N ASN A 183 19.46 14.27 16.05
CA ASN A 183 20.26 13.07 16.30
C ASN A 183 19.59 11.83 15.70
N LEU A 184 18.27 11.74 15.74
CA LEU A 184 17.51 10.64 15.11
C LEU A 184 17.70 10.65 13.60
N VAL A 185 17.65 11.83 12.98
CA VAL A 185 17.89 12.01 11.55
C VAL A 185 19.33 11.62 11.18
N ALA A 186 20.31 12.07 11.97
CA ALA A 186 21.73 11.77 11.76
C ALA A 186 22.01 10.25 11.86
N ASN A 187 21.42 9.56 12.83
CA ASN A 187 21.55 8.12 12.98
C ASN A 187 20.97 7.38 11.76
N PHE A 188 19.78 7.75 11.30
CA PHE A 188 19.19 7.19 10.09
C PHE A 188 20.11 7.38 8.86
N LEU A 189 20.68 8.57 8.67
CA LEU A 189 21.58 8.86 7.55
C LEU A 189 22.88 8.05 7.62
N LYS A 190 23.47 7.89 8.82
CA LYS A 190 24.64 7.05 9.03
C LYS A 190 24.38 5.60 8.66
N GLU A 191 23.25 5.04 9.05
CA GLU A 191 22.83 3.68 8.69
C GLU A 191 22.59 3.54 7.18
N LYS A 192 21.80 4.45 6.60
CA LYS A 192 21.47 4.44 5.17
C LYS A 192 22.68 4.56 4.27
N PHE A 193 23.61 5.41 4.63
CA PHE A 193 24.84 5.68 3.86
C PHE A 193 26.08 5.02 4.48
N ALA A 194 25.94 3.94 5.23
CA ALA A 194 27.06 3.25 5.90
C ALA A 194 28.22 2.90 4.97
N LYS A 195 27.93 2.59 3.69
CA LYS A 195 28.96 2.34 2.65
C LYS A 195 29.58 3.61 2.04
N LYS A 196 29.07 4.80 2.38
CA LYS A 196 29.49 6.09 1.85
C LYS A 196 29.47 7.16 2.95
N PRO A 197 30.35 7.07 3.97
CA PRO A 197 30.32 7.94 5.16
C PRO A 197 30.37 9.44 4.83
N ALA A 198 31.19 9.84 3.86
CA ALA A 198 31.31 11.24 3.44
C ALA A 198 29.95 11.82 2.95
N ILE A 199 29.10 11.01 2.30
CA ILE A 199 27.77 11.45 1.90
C ILE A 199 26.86 11.59 3.12
N ALA A 200 26.97 10.70 4.11
CA ALA A 200 26.21 10.83 5.36
C ALA A 200 26.57 12.12 6.09
N GLU A 201 27.87 12.40 6.25
CA GLU A 201 28.39 13.60 6.92
C GLU A 201 27.94 14.89 6.21
N ALA A 202 28.04 14.95 4.88
CA ALA A 202 27.59 16.10 4.10
C ALA A 202 26.08 16.34 4.31
N ASN A 203 25.25 15.29 4.23
CA ASN A 203 23.81 15.42 4.46
C ASN A 203 23.49 15.88 5.89
N ILE A 204 24.18 15.35 6.91
CA ILE A 204 24.01 15.77 8.31
C ILE A 204 24.37 17.26 8.48
N LYS A 205 25.48 17.70 7.88
CA LYS A 205 25.90 19.13 7.92
C LYS A 205 24.84 20.04 7.28
N VAL A 206 24.29 19.62 6.14
CA VAL A 206 23.24 20.38 5.43
C VAL A 206 21.93 20.44 6.20
N ILE A 207 21.50 19.34 6.84
CA ILE A 207 20.30 19.33 7.69
C ILE A 207 20.45 20.27 8.88
N GLN A 208 21.61 20.25 9.53
CA GLN A 208 21.90 21.17 10.63
C GLN A 208 21.84 22.63 10.16
N ALA A 209 22.42 22.93 9.00
CA ALA A 209 22.36 24.27 8.44
C ALA A 209 20.92 24.74 8.14
N GLY A 210 20.07 23.84 7.64
CA GLY A 210 18.65 24.15 7.41
C GLY A 210 17.86 24.39 8.72
N TYR A 211 18.13 23.60 9.75
CA TYR A 211 17.56 23.79 11.09
C TYR A 211 17.98 25.13 11.69
N ASP A 212 19.27 25.43 11.66
CA ASP A 212 19.85 26.66 12.20
C ASP A 212 19.36 27.90 11.42
N TYR A 213 19.17 27.79 10.11
CA TYR A 213 18.57 28.84 9.30
C TYR A 213 17.16 29.19 9.78
N GLY A 214 16.29 28.17 9.95
CA GLY A 214 14.95 28.39 10.48
C GLY A 214 14.97 29.04 11.86
N HIS A 215 15.80 28.54 12.76
CA HIS A 215 15.93 29.07 14.11
C HIS A 215 16.42 30.53 14.14
N ASN A 216 17.40 30.86 13.33
CA ASN A 216 18.03 32.20 13.37
C ASN A 216 17.26 33.27 12.60
N THR A 217 16.47 32.88 11.56
CA THR A 217 15.84 33.86 10.67
C THR A 217 14.33 33.96 10.86
N HIS A 218 13.66 32.91 11.34
CA HIS A 218 12.20 32.84 11.38
C HIS A 218 11.60 32.61 12.77
N SER A 219 12.40 32.47 13.82
CA SER A 219 11.93 32.19 15.19
C SER A 219 11.01 33.27 15.78
N SER A 220 11.08 34.51 15.28
CA SER A 220 10.22 35.62 15.71
C SER A 220 8.92 35.77 14.91
N THR A 221 8.80 35.11 13.76
CA THR A 221 7.70 35.29 12.80
C THR A 221 6.89 34.03 12.54
N VAL A 222 7.47 32.86 12.77
CA VAL A 222 6.86 31.55 12.50
C VAL A 222 6.72 30.75 13.79
N ASN A 223 5.54 30.20 14.06
CA ASN A 223 5.33 29.30 15.21
C ASN A 223 6.04 27.96 14.96
N VAL A 224 6.69 27.45 15.98
CA VAL A 224 7.18 26.06 16.02
C VAL A 224 6.08 25.15 16.56
N TYR A 225 5.92 24.01 15.98
CA TYR A 225 4.88 23.06 16.31
C TYR A 225 5.44 21.78 16.93
N ARG A 226 4.67 21.13 17.78
CA ARG A 226 4.99 19.82 18.33
C ARG A 226 3.79 18.90 18.21
N VAL A 227 4.01 17.69 17.74
CA VAL A 227 3.03 16.60 17.74
C VAL A 227 3.57 15.52 18.68
N GLU A 228 3.10 15.51 19.92
CA GLU A 228 3.50 14.51 20.91
C GLU A 228 2.70 13.22 20.74
N SER A 229 3.35 12.08 20.92
CA SER A 229 2.67 10.79 20.95
C SER A 229 1.89 10.65 22.26
N LYS A 230 0.57 10.46 22.17
CA LYS A 230 -0.32 10.28 23.34
C LYS A 230 -0.32 8.86 23.88
N GLU A 231 -0.09 7.88 23.01
CA GLU A 231 -0.12 6.46 23.38
C GLU A 231 1.14 5.74 22.89
N LYS A 232 1.98 5.33 23.84
CA LYS A 232 3.15 4.49 23.53
C LYS A 232 2.81 3.04 23.83
N VAL A 233 2.32 2.31 22.83
CA VAL A 233 2.19 0.86 22.94
C VAL A 233 3.60 0.25 22.88
N PRO A 234 4.04 -0.48 23.93
CA PRO A 234 5.38 -1.06 23.96
C PRO A 234 5.64 -1.99 22.78
N GLY A 235 6.82 -1.91 22.18
CA GLY A 235 7.22 -2.75 21.06
C GLY A 235 8.35 -2.14 20.25
N ARG A 236 8.79 -2.89 19.24
CA ARG A 236 9.70 -2.38 18.20
C ARG A 236 8.89 -1.97 16.99
N TYR A 237 9.11 -0.78 16.50
CA TYR A 237 8.38 -0.22 15.38
C TYR A 237 9.32 0.10 14.22
N MET A 238 8.77 0.06 13.04
CA MET A 238 9.41 0.58 11.83
C MET A 238 8.38 1.29 10.96
N ASP A 239 8.82 2.25 10.16
CA ASP A 239 8.08 2.76 9.04
C ASP A 239 8.17 1.75 7.89
N ILE A 240 7.03 1.20 7.44
CA ILE A 240 7.00 0.13 6.44
C ILE A 240 6.03 0.47 5.31
N THR A 241 6.49 0.30 4.07
CA THR A 241 5.61 0.38 2.89
C THR A 241 4.80 -0.91 2.74
N GLY A 242 3.64 -0.84 2.08
CA GLY A 242 2.81 -2.02 1.87
C GLY A 242 3.51 -3.12 1.08
N ASN A 243 4.25 -2.78 0.02
CA ASN A 243 5.04 -3.77 -0.73
C ASN A 243 6.08 -4.49 0.15
N LYS A 244 6.75 -3.76 1.03
CA LYS A 244 7.71 -4.35 1.96
C LYS A 244 7.02 -5.20 3.03
N ALA A 245 5.89 -4.73 3.55
CA ALA A 245 5.07 -5.49 4.51
C ALA A 245 4.55 -6.79 3.89
N THR A 246 4.09 -6.75 2.64
CA THR A 246 3.68 -7.94 1.87
C THR A 246 4.82 -8.95 1.74
N ALA A 247 6.03 -8.47 1.35
CA ALA A 247 7.20 -9.34 1.25
C ALA A 247 7.54 -10.02 2.58
N TYR A 248 7.47 -9.29 3.68
CA TYR A 248 7.71 -9.84 5.02
C TYR A 248 6.61 -10.82 5.46
N GLY A 249 5.35 -10.58 5.10
CA GLY A 249 4.25 -11.52 5.33
C GLY A 249 4.48 -12.86 4.61
N PHE A 250 4.95 -12.83 3.36
CA PHE A 250 5.31 -14.04 2.60
C PHE A 250 6.46 -14.81 3.24
N ILE A 251 7.53 -14.12 3.66
CA ILE A 251 8.67 -14.74 4.35
C ILE A 251 8.21 -15.40 5.66
N ALA A 252 7.42 -14.68 6.46
CA ALA A 252 6.91 -15.18 7.73
C ALA A 252 6.03 -16.42 7.54
N ALA A 253 5.19 -16.44 6.51
CA ALA A 253 4.34 -17.60 6.19
C ALA A 253 5.17 -18.81 5.75
N ALA A 254 6.18 -18.61 4.90
CA ALA A 254 7.06 -19.68 4.46
C ALA A 254 7.84 -20.29 5.64
N GLU A 255 8.35 -19.45 6.55
CA GLU A 255 9.05 -19.89 7.76
C GLU A 255 8.13 -20.69 8.69
N LYS A 256 6.90 -20.21 8.92
CA LYS A 256 5.90 -20.92 9.74
C LYS A 256 5.47 -22.26 9.15
N ALA A 257 5.42 -22.36 7.83
CA ALA A 257 5.10 -23.60 7.12
C ALA A 257 6.31 -24.55 6.96
N GLY A 258 7.52 -24.10 7.31
CA GLY A 258 8.77 -24.86 7.09
C GLY A 258 9.12 -25.04 5.61
N LEU A 259 8.73 -24.10 4.74
CA LEU A 259 8.88 -24.17 3.30
C LEU A 259 9.89 -23.15 2.78
N LYS A 260 10.47 -23.42 1.60
CA LYS A 260 11.14 -22.38 0.81
C LYS A 260 10.09 -21.46 0.19
N LEU A 261 10.36 -20.17 0.15
CA LEU A 261 9.56 -19.20 -0.58
C LEU A 261 10.10 -19.06 -2.00
N TYR A 262 9.25 -19.25 -3.01
CA TYR A 262 9.60 -19.04 -4.41
C TYR A 262 8.74 -17.92 -5.00
N LEU A 263 9.36 -16.82 -5.43
CA LEU A 263 8.71 -15.78 -6.22
C LEU A 263 9.11 -15.92 -7.68
N GLY A 264 8.14 -16.27 -8.55
CA GLY A 264 8.24 -16.14 -10.00
C GLY A 264 7.50 -14.90 -10.47
N SER A 265 8.20 -13.92 -11.04
CA SER A 265 7.61 -12.64 -11.39
C SER A 265 8.24 -11.98 -12.60
N TYR A 266 7.50 -11.03 -13.17
CA TYR A 266 7.96 -10.09 -14.18
C TYR A 266 7.82 -8.67 -13.62
N PRO A 267 8.82 -7.79 -13.83
CA PRO A 267 8.79 -6.43 -13.29
C PRO A 267 7.64 -5.60 -13.88
N ILE A 268 6.77 -5.09 -13.02
CA ILE A 268 5.66 -4.22 -13.39
C ILE A 268 5.37 -3.23 -12.25
N THR A 269 5.22 -1.94 -12.57
CA THR A 269 4.80 -0.92 -11.62
C THR A 269 3.33 -1.15 -11.21
N PRO A 270 2.99 -1.11 -9.88
CA PRO A 270 3.85 -0.83 -8.73
C PRO A 270 4.34 -2.09 -7.98
N ALA A 271 4.17 -3.28 -8.53
CA ALA A 271 4.46 -4.56 -7.85
C ALA A 271 5.96 -4.92 -7.78
N THR A 272 6.82 -4.28 -8.56
CA THR A 272 8.25 -4.61 -8.66
C THR A 272 9.00 -4.54 -7.33
N ASP A 273 8.58 -3.66 -6.42
CA ASP A 273 9.27 -3.48 -5.13
C ASP A 273 9.17 -4.72 -4.23
N VAL A 274 8.15 -5.56 -4.40
CA VAL A 274 8.06 -6.87 -3.73
C VAL A 274 9.19 -7.79 -4.19
N LEU A 275 9.45 -7.85 -5.50
CA LEU A 275 10.58 -8.61 -6.06
C LEU A 275 11.92 -8.08 -5.54
N HIS A 276 12.10 -6.75 -5.56
CA HIS A 276 13.32 -6.12 -5.05
C HIS A 276 13.52 -6.40 -3.56
N GLU A 277 12.47 -6.34 -2.75
CA GLU A 277 12.60 -6.63 -1.32
C GLU A 277 12.92 -8.10 -1.06
N LEU A 278 12.18 -9.03 -1.65
CA LEU A 278 12.40 -10.47 -1.47
C LEU A 278 13.79 -10.91 -1.91
N SER A 279 14.35 -10.29 -2.96
CA SER A 279 15.71 -10.62 -3.45
C SER A 279 16.83 -10.37 -2.45
N LYS A 280 16.58 -9.56 -1.41
CA LYS A 280 17.53 -9.26 -0.33
C LYS A 280 17.56 -10.36 0.75
N HIS A 281 16.57 -11.25 0.79
CA HIS A 281 16.34 -12.22 1.87
C HIS A 281 16.68 -13.68 1.50
N LYS A 282 17.69 -13.89 0.68
CA LYS A 282 18.14 -15.23 0.27
C LYS A 282 18.50 -16.15 1.46
N SER A 283 19.04 -15.58 2.53
CA SER A 283 19.38 -16.30 3.77
C SER A 283 18.15 -16.86 4.51
N CYS A 284 16.95 -16.35 4.23
CA CYS A 284 15.68 -16.84 4.77
C CYS A 284 15.03 -17.89 3.85
N GLY A 285 15.77 -18.55 2.96
CA GLY A 285 15.23 -19.55 2.04
C GLY A 285 14.39 -18.98 0.90
N VAL A 286 14.54 -17.68 0.60
CA VAL A 286 13.82 -17.01 -0.49
C VAL A 286 14.53 -17.21 -1.81
N ILE A 287 13.79 -17.68 -2.81
CA ILE A 287 14.20 -17.84 -4.20
C ILE A 287 13.40 -16.85 -5.03
N THR A 288 14.07 -15.94 -5.74
CA THR A 288 13.43 -14.99 -6.64
C THR A 288 13.87 -15.25 -8.07
N VAL A 289 12.92 -15.38 -8.98
CA VAL A 289 13.15 -15.56 -10.40
C VAL A 289 12.42 -14.48 -11.18
N GLN A 290 13.18 -13.65 -11.88
CA GLN A 290 12.64 -12.73 -12.86
C GLN A 290 12.49 -13.47 -14.18
N CYS A 291 11.27 -13.56 -14.67
CA CYS A 291 10.92 -14.23 -15.92
C CYS A 291 10.82 -13.23 -17.07
N GLU A 292 10.65 -13.74 -18.29
CA GLU A 292 10.52 -12.92 -19.50
C GLU A 292 9.16 -12.21 -19.62
N ASP A 293 8.12 -12.80 -19.02
CA ASP A 293 6.75 -12.26 -18.98
C ASP A 293 5.96 -12.75 -17.76
N GLU A 294 4.73 -12.30 -17.64
CA GLU A 294 3.80 -12.63 -16.56
C GLU A 294 3.36 -14.10 -16.58
N ILE A 295 3.26 -14.71 -17.76
CA ILE A 295 2.84 -16.12 -17.93
C ILE A 295 3.92 -17.02 -17.38
N ALA A 296 5.17 -16.82 -17.81
CA ALA A 296 6.33 -17.56 -17.34
C ALA A 296 6.52 -17.40 -15.82
N GLY A 297 6.34 -16.16 -15.30
CA GLY A 297 6.41 -15.88 -13.86
C GLY A 297 5.41 -16.70 -13.05
N CYS A 298 4.14 -16.72 -13.45
CA CYS A 298 3.08 -17.46 -12.77
C CYS A 298 3.29 -18.98 -12.87
N SER A 299 3.61 -19.47 -14.08
CA SER A 299 3.80 -20.90 -14.34
C SER A 299 5.02 -21.45 -13.59
N SER A 300 6.10 -20.67 -13.46
CA SER A 300 7.27 -21.09 -12.69
C SER A 300 6.97 -21.19 -11.19
N ALA A 301 6.17 -20.25 -10.65
CA ALA A 301 5.72 -20.29 -9.26
C ALA A 301 4.80 -21.50 -8.99
N LEU A 302 3.92 -21.83 -9.94
CA LEU A 302 3.08 -23.02 -9.87
C LEU A 302 3.92 -24.31 -9.90
N GLY A 303 4.95 -24.37 -10.75
CA GLY A 303 5.91 -25.49 -10.78
C GLY A 303 6.66 -25.64 -9.46
N ALA A 304 7.09 -24.53 -8.86
CA ALA A 304 7.73 -24.54 -7.55
C ALA A 304 6.77 -25.03 -6.45
N SER A 305 5.50 -24.66 -6.51
CA SER A 305 4.47 -25.17 -5.61
C SER A 305 4.26 -26.68 -5.77
N PHE A 306 4.19 -27.19 -6.99
CA PHE A 306 4.16 -28.64 -7.23
C PHE A 306 5.38 -29.35 -6.60
N ALA A 307 6.55 -28.73 -6.67
CA ALA A 307 7.80 -29.25 -6.10
C ALA A 307 7.93 -29.06 -4.58
N GLY A 308 6.91 -28.56 -3.87
CA GLY A 308 6.88 -28.46 -2.42
C GLY A 308 7.40 -27.13 -1.84
N ALA A 309 7.41 -26.05 -2.61
CA ALA A 309 7.69 -24.70 -2.13
C ALA A 309 6.39 -23.90 -1.95
N LEU A 310 6.44 -22.79 -1.21
CA LEU A 310 5.40 -21.77 -1.26
C LEU A 310 5.61 -20.94 -2.53
N GLY A 311 4.79 -21.17 -3.55
CA GLY A 311 4.80 -20.44 -4.81
C GLY A 311 4.04 -19.12 -4.70
N VAL A 312 4.68 -18.03 -5.10
CA VAL A 312 4.10 -16.68 -5.12
C VAL A 312 4.43 -16.01 -6.45
N THR A 313 3.51 -15.23 -6.98
CA THR A 313 3.74 -14.34 -8.12
C THR A 313 3.15 -12.96 -7.83
N SER A 314 3.83 -11.90 -8.27
CA SER A 314 3.35 -10.51 -8.12
C SER A 314 3.09 -9.88 -9.47
N THR A 315 2.05 -9.05 -9.56
CA THR A 315 1.64 -8.38 -10.80
C THR A 315 0.78 -7.14 -10.53
N SER A 316 0.18 -6.60 -11.59
CA SER A 316 -0.80 -5.53 -11.61
C SER A 316 -1.85 -5.85 -12.69
N GLY A 317 -2.89 -5.05 -12.84
CA GLY A 317 -4.05 -5.30 -13.72
C GLY A 317 -3.76 -5.93 -15.09
N PRO A 318 -2.85 -5.38 -15.93
CA PRO A 318 -2.54 -6.03 -17.20
C PRO A 318 -1.98 -7.45 -17.06
N GLY A 319 -1.14 -7.66 -16.04
CA GLY A 319 -0.50 -8.95 -15.85
C GLY A 319 -1.41 -10.00 -15.22
N ILE A 320 -2.40 -9.64 -14.39
CA ILE A 320 -3.37 -10.62 -13.89
C ILE A 320 -4.21 -11.19 -15.03
N CYS A 321 -4.53 -10.38 -16.06
CA CYS A 321 -5.18 -10.86 -17.27
C CYS A 321 -4.35 -11.93 -17.98
N LEU A 322 -3.04 -11.72 -18.13
CA LEU A 322 -2.13 -12.68 -18.76
C LEU A 322 -1.94 -13.96 -17.94
N LYS A 323 -2.08 -13.89 -16.62
CA LYS A 323 -1.92 -15.04 -15.71
C LYS A 323 -3.19 -15.90 -15.61
N SER A 324 -4.31 -15.53 -16.22
CA SER A 324 -5.62 -16.17 -16.04
C SER A 324 -5.59 -17.68 -16.32
N GLU A 325 -4.89 -18.13 -17.37
CA GLU A 325 -4.77 -19.54 -17.70
C GLU A 325 -3.92 -20.29 -16.67
N ALA A 326 -2.77 -19.75 -16.27
CA ALA A 326 -1.91 -20.39 -15.26
C ALA A 326 -2.63 -20.48 -13.88
N MET A 327 -3.45 -19.49 -13.52
CA MET A 327 -4.31 -19.56 -12.33
C MET A 327 -5.36 -20.66 -12.46
N ASN A 328 -5.96 -20.86 -13.62
CA ASN A 328 -6.88 -21.96 -13.88
C ASN A 328 -6.19 -23.32 -13.76
N LEU A 329 -4.98 -23.41 -14.27
CA LEU A 329 -4.17 -24.63 -14.10
C LEU A 329 -3.94 -24.92 -12.61
N ALA A 330 -3.65 -23.90 -11.79
CA ALA A 330 -3.53 -24.06 -10.35
C ALA A 330 -4.83 -24.53 -9.69
N VAL A 331 -5.99 -24.03 -10.14
CA VAL A 331 -7.31 -24.44 -9.64
C VAL A 331 -7.58 -25.91 -9.95
N ILE A 332 -7.40 -26.36 -11.20
CA ILE A 332 -7.70 -27.75 -11.58
C ILE A 332 -6.71 -28.75 -11.00
N MET A 333 -5.44 -28.35 -10.84
CA MET A 333 -4.43 -29.16 -10.18
C MET A 333 -4.54 -29.13 -8.65
N GLU A 334 -5.35 -28.21 -8.11
CA GLU A 334 -5.49 -27.95 -6.68
C GLU A 334 -4.13 -27.79 -5.99
N LEU A 335 -3.35 -26.83 -6.44
CA LEU A 335 -2.02 -26.50 -5.89
C LEU A 335 -2.05 -25.12 -5.22
N PRO A 336 -1.30 -24.95 -4.11
CA PRO A 336 -1.19 -23.66 -3.46
C PRO A 336 -0.42 -22.67 -4.34
N LEU A 337 -0.96 -21.47 -4.51
CA LEU A 337 -0.29 -20.39 -5.22
C LEU A 337 -0.84 -19.06 -4.67
N VAL A 338 0.02 -18.08 -4.39
CA VAL A 338 -0.46 -16.73 -4.07
C VAL A 338 -0.17 -15.80 -5.24
N VAL A 339 -1.21 -15.17 -5.73
CA VAL A 339 -1.15 -14.15 -6.78
C VAL A 339 -1.41 -12.79 -6.14
N LEU A 340 -0.35 -12.01 -5.97
CA LEU A 340 -0.45 -10.63 -5.53
C LEU A 340 -0.77 -9.75 -6.73
N ASP A 341 -1.91 -9.08 -6.69
CA ASP A 341 -2.29 -8.04 -7.65
C ASP A 341 -2.24 -6.66 -6.99
N VAL A 342 -1.25 -5.87 -7.39
CA VAL A 342 -1.13 -4.48 -6.98
C VAL A 342 -1.84 -3.63 -8.01
N GLN A 343 -3.12 -3.37 -7.79
CA GLN A 343 -4.00 -2.67 -8.71
C GLN A 343 -3.52 -1.26 -9.04
N ARG A 344 -3.73 -0.85 -10.27
CA ARG A 344 -3.44 0.50 -10.77
C ARG A 344 -4.51 0.95 -11.75
N GLY A 345 -4.51 2.25 -12.09
CA GLY A 345 -5.44 2.79 -13.08
C GLY A 345 -5.30 2.11 -14.44
N GLY A 346 -6.41 1.55 -14.93
CA GLY A 346 -6.53 0.89 -16.24
C GLY A 346 -7.31 1.75 -17.25
N PRO A 347 -7.73 1.16 -18.38
CA PRO A 347 -7.40 -0.18 -18.92
C PRO A 347 -6.01 -0.25 -19.59
N ALA A 348 -5.54 -1.44 -19.89
CA ALA A 348 -4.23 -1.77 -20.46
C ALA A 348 -3.08 -1.19 -19.61
N THR A 349 -2.11 -0.50 -20.21
CA THR A 349 -1.03 0.17 -19.47
C THR A 349 -1.58 1.27 -18.55
N GLY A 350 -2.61 1.98 -18.98
CA GLY A 350 -3.38 2.97 -18.21
C GLY A 350 -2.54 4.02 -17.53
N LEU A 351 -2.68 4.10 -16.21
CA LEU A 351 -1.99 5.02 -15.32
C LEU A 351 -1.09 4.24 -14.34
N PRO A 352 0.14 3.85 -14.73
CA PRO A 352 0.96 2.88 -13.99
C PRO A 352 1.27 3.27 -12.55
N THR A 353 1.31 4.56 -12.23
CA THR A 353 1.65 5.09 -10.90
C THR A 353 0.43 5.54 -10.10
N LYS A 354 -0.77 5.35 -10.63
CA LYS A 354 -2.01 5.83 -10.01
C LYS A 354 -2.85 4.68 -9.47
N SER A 355 -3.57 4.95 -8.37
CA SER A 355 -4.31 3.93 -7.61
C SER A 355 -5.77 3.84 -8.06
N GLU A 356 -6.23 2.62 -8.30
CA GLU A 356 -7.64 2.27 -8.50
C GLU A 356 -7.92 0.87 -7.92
N GLN A 357 -9.20 0.49 -7.82
CA GLN A 357 -9.64 -0.82 -7.36
C GLN A 357 -10.47 -1.51 -8.45
N THR A 358 -9.94 -1.52 -9.69
CA THR A 358 -10.70 -1.90 -10.88
C THR A 358 -10.56 -3.37 -11.29
N ASP A 359 -9.77 -4.15 -10.55
CA ASP A 359 -9.47 -5.55 -10.89
C ASP A 359 -10.30 -6.57 -10.06
N LEU A 360 -11.25 -6.12 -9.23
CA LEU A 360 -12.04 -7.00 -8.36
C LEU A 360 -12.83 -8.07 -9.14
N LEU A 361 -13.58 -7.66 -10.17
CA LEU A 361 -14.35 -8.62 -10.97
C LEU A 361 -13.44 -9.52 -11.82
N GLN A 362 -12.30 -9.03 -12.27
CA GLN A 362 -11.27 -9.84 -12.91
C GLN A 362 -10.73 -10.92 -11.95
N ALA A 363 -10.42 -10.55 -10.71
CA ALA A 363 -9.96 -11.48 -9.68
C ALA A 363 -11.03 -12.54 -9.34
N LEU A 364 -12.30 -12.15 -9.29
CA LEU A 364 -13.40 -13.04 -8.97
C LEU A 364 -13.77 -13.97 -10.14
N PHE A 365 -13.87 -13.43 -11.38
CA PHE A 365 -14.52 -14.10 -12.52
C PHE A 365 -13.69 -14.15 -13.81
N GLY A 366 -12.54 -13.49 -13.87
CA GLY A 366 -11.76 -13.31 -15.10
C GLY A 366 -10.99 -14.54 -15.58
N ARG A 367 -11.58 -15.72 -15.52
CA ARG A 367 -11.02 -17.00 -15.97
C ARG A 367 -12.05 -17.81 -16.72
N ASN A 368 -11.60 -18.79 -17.51
CA ASN A 368 -12.53 -19.72 -18.19
C ASN A 368 -12.99 -20.84 -17.24
N GLY A 369 -14.19 -21.36 -17.49
CA GLY A 369 -14.80 -22.45 -16.74
C GLY A 369 -15.22 -22.04 -15.32
N GLU A 370 -15.70 -23.02 -14.53
CA GLU A 370 -15.98 -22.85 -13.13
C GLU A 370 -14.70 -22.93 -12.31
N SER A 371 -14.11 -21.75 -12.02
CA SER A 371 -12.78 -21.61 -11.44
C SER A 371 -12.82 -20.83 -10.11
N PRO A 372 -13.30 -21.46 -9.03
CA PRO A 372 -13.43 -20.82 -7.73
C PRO A 372 -12.05 -20.60 -7.09
N MET A 373 -11.81 -19.39 -6.61
CA MET A 373 -10.60 -19.02 -5.86
C MET A 373 -10.92 -18.09 -4.71
N PRO A 374 -10.22 -18.19 -3.59
CA PRO A 374 -10.23 -17.14 -2.57
C PRO A 374 -9.69 -15.83 -3.12
N VAL A 375 -10.38 -14.75 -2.79
CA VAL A 375 -9.98 -13.37 -3.09
C VAL A 375 -10.05 -12.56 -1.82
N MET A 376 -8.97 -11.86 -1.50
CA MET A 376 -8.89 -10.99 -0.33
C MET A 376 -8.15 -9.69 -0.65
N ALA A 377 -8.32 -8.67 0.20
CA ALA A 377 -7.74 -7.36 -0.02
C ALA A 377 -7.11 -6.79 1.26
N ALA A 378 -5.94 -6.17 1.13
CA ALA A 378 -5.29 -5.46 2.23
C ALA A 378 -5.87 -4.06 2.40
N THR A 379 -5.97 -3.59 3.64
CA THR A 379 -6.67 -2.36 4.02
C THR A 379 -5.75 -1.16 4.27
N SER A 380 -4.48 -1.41 4.54
CA SER A 380 -3.47 -0.39 4.82
C SER A 380 -2.06 -0.92 4.54
N PRO A 381 -1.04 -0.05 4.47
CA PRO A 381 0.35 -0.49 4.29
C PRO A 381 0.79 -1.51 5.35
N THR A 382 0.42 -1.31 6.60
CA THR A 382 0.79 -2.22 7.71
C THR A 382 0.00 -3.52 7.68
N ASP A 383 -1.26 -3.49 7.25
CA ASP A 383 -2.13 -4.67 7.10
C ASP A 383 -1.68 -5.60 5.96
N CYS A 384 -0.86 -5.10 5.03
CA CYS A 384 -0.29 -5.93 3.95
C CYS A 384 0.52 -7.12 4.48
N PHE A 385 1.14 -7.01 5.66
CA PHE A 385 1.82 -8.13 6.31
C PHE A 385 0.84 -9.25 6.67
N ASP A 386 -0.21 -8.90 7.40
CA ASP A 386 -1.22 -9.88 7.86
C ASP A 386 -2.01 -10.45 6.67
N ALA A 387 -2.37 -9.62 5.69
CA ALA A 387 -3.07 -10.05 4.50
C ALA A 387 -2.24 -11.05 3.67
N ALA A 388 -0.93 -10.79 3.50
CA ALA A 388 -0.02 -11.69 2.80
C ALA A 388 0.17 -13.01 3.56
N TYR A 389 0.32 -12.94 4.88
CA TYR A 389 0.41 -14.12 5.73
C TYR A 389 -0.85 -15.00 5.62
N GLN A 390 -2.03 -14.40 5.74
CA GLN A 390 -3.31 -15.13 5.65
C GLN A 390 -3.57 -15.68 4.24
N ALA A 391 -3.18 -14.96 3.18
CA ALA A 391 -3.28 -15.47 1.82
C ALA A 391 -2.44 -16.75 1.64
N CYS A 392 -1.22 -16.77 2.16
CA CYS A 392 -0.36 -17.96 2.15
C CYS A 392 -0.94 -19.10 2.99
N LYS A 393 -1.47 -18.79 4.19
CA LYS A 393 -2.11 -19.79 5.05
C LYS A 393 -3.29 -20.45 4.34
N ILE A 394 -4.18 -19.67 3.75
CA ILE A 394 -5.33 -20.18 2.99
C ILE A 394 -4.86 -21.03 1.81
N ALA A 395 -3.88 -20.55 1.04
CA ALA A 395 -3.38 -21.27 -0.12
C ALA A 395 -2.83 -22.65 0.27
N LEU A 396 -1.99 -22.71 1.29
CA LEU A 396 -1.32 -23.93 1.74
C LEU A 396 -2.28 -24.91 2.42
N GLU A 397 -3.15 -24.44 3.32
CA GLU A 397 -4.04 -25.31 4.09
C GLU A 397 -5.23 -25.83 3.27
N HIS A 398 -5.61 -25.12 2.19
CA HIS A 398 -6.72 -25.50 1.33
C HIS A 398 -6.31 -25.96 -0.07
N MET A 399 -5.00 -26.05 -0.36
CA MET A 399 -4.48 -26.48 -1.66
C MET A 399 -5.19 -25.78 -2.82
N THR A 400 -5.07 -24.44 -2.87
CA THR A 400 -5.78 -23.59 -3.83
C THR A 400 -4.98 -22.34 -4.16
N PRO A 401 -5.05 -21.81 -5.38
CA PRO A 401 -4.54 -20.45 -5.60
C PRO A 401 -5.39 -19.44 -4.83
N VAL A 402 -4.77 -18.33 -4.41
CA VAL A 402 -5.40 -17.19 -3.71
C VAL A 402 -4.98 -15.91 -4.39
N VAL A 403 -5.93 -15.01 -4.67
CA VAL A 403 -5.63 -13.65 -5.12
C VAL A 403 -5.63 -12.71 -3.92
N LEU A 404 -4.50 -12.03 -3.72
CA LEU A 404 -4.37 -10.92 -2.77
C LEU A 404 -4.38 -9.60 -3.54
N LEU A 405 -5.42 -8.80 -3.34
CA LEU A 405 -5.56 -7.48 -3.91
C LEU A 405 -4.92 -6.44 -2.97
N THR A 406 -4.00 -5.66 -3.50
CA THR A 406 -3.59 -4.36 -2.98
C THR A 406 -3.79 -3.32 -4.08
N ASP A 407 -3.31 -2.11 -3.90
CA ASP A 407 -3.27 -1.11 -4.95
C ASP A 407 -2.07 -0.17 -4.78
N ALA A 408 -1.82 0.70 -5.76
CA ALA A 408 -0.66 1.59 -5.75
C ALA A 408 -0.60 2.49 -4.50
N PHE A 409 -1.75 2.89 -3.93
CA PHE A 409 -1.81 3.71 -2.73
C PHE A 409 -1.27 2.94 -1.51
N VAL A 410 -1.84 1.76 -1.24
CA VAL A 410 -1.43 0.93 -0.10
C VAL A 410 -0.02 0.39 -0.29
N ALA A 411 0.33 -0.04 -1.50
CA ALA A 411 1.63 -0.66 -1.79
C ALA A 411 2.81 0.29 -1.59
N ASN A 412 2.67 1.53 -2.02
CA ASN A 412 3.72 2.55 -1.98
C ASN A 412 3.65 3.46 -0.74
N GLY A 413 2.46 3.63 -0.16
CA GLY A 413 2.27 4.31 1.12
C GLY A 413 2.93 3.55 2.26
N SER A 414 3.21 4.25 3.37
CA SER A 414 3.80 3.62 4.55
C SER A 414 3.04 3.97 5.82
N GLY A 415 3.28 3.18 6.86
CA GLY A 415 2.72 3.33 8.18
C GLY A 415 3.63 2.84 9.28
N ALA A 416 3.37 3.27 10.51
CA ALA A 416 4.09 2.79 11.70
C ALA A 416 3.68 1.34 11.99
N PHE A 417 4.58 0.41 11.72
CA PHE A 417 4.38 -1.02 11.84
C PHE A 417 5.08 -1.56 13.09
N LYS A 418 4.30 -2.14 13.97
CA LYS A 418 4.83 -2.89 15.12
C LYS A 418 5.31 -4.26 14.64
N LEU A 419 6.59 -4.57 14.86
CA LEU A 419 7.14 -5.86 14.48
C LEU A 419 6.39 -6.98 15.21
N PRO A 420 5.87 -7.99 14.49
CA PRO A 420 5.15 -9.09 15.09
C PRO A 420 6.10 -10.02 15.87
N ASP A 421 5.55 -10.65 16.88
CA ASP A 421 6.19 -11.78 17.54
C ASP A 421 5.90 -13.05 16.71
N MET A 422 6.91 -13.60 16.06
CA MET A 422 6.77 -14.79 15.22
C MET A 422 6.18 -15.99 15.97
N ALA A 423 6.40 -16.10 17.29
CA ALA A 423 5.83 -17.19 18.09
C ALA A 423 4.30 -17.11 18.20
N LYS A 424 3.74 -15.91 18.09
CA LYS A 424 2.30 -15.65 18.22
C LYS A 424 1.53 -15.71 16.92
N LEU A 425 2.21 -15.80 15.78
CA LEU A 425 1.53 -16.01 14.50
C LEU A 425 0.90 -17.41 14.47
N ASP A 426 -0.30 -17.49 13.90
CA ASP A 426 -1.02 -18.74 13.74
C ASP A 426 -0.16 -19.77 13.00
N PRO A 427 -0.20 -21.06 13.38
CA PRO A 427 0.50 -22.09 12.63
C PRO A 427 -0.08 -22.23 11.22
N ILE A 428 0.76 -22.67 10.30
CA ILE A 428 0.35 -23.04 8.93
C ILE A 428 0.66 -24.52 8.74
N ASN A 429 -0.36 -25.31 8.47
CA ASN A 429 -0.30 -26.76 8.41
C ASN A 429 -0.77 -27.28 7.04
N PRO A 430 0.11 -27.39 6.05
CA PRO A 430 -0.26 -27.98 4.76
C PRO A 430 -0.72 -29.42 4.92
N PRO A 431 -1.76 -29.88 4.19
CA PRO A 431 -2.32 -31.22 4.30
C PRO A 431 -1.45 -32.25 3.59
N TYR A 432 -0.22 -32.49 4.08
CA TYR A 432 0.65 -33.50 3.52
C TYR A 432 -0.01 -34.87 3.56
N VAL A 433 0.21 -35.67 2.49
CA VAL A 433 -0.30 -37.04 2.47
C VAL A 433 0.32 -37.85 3.62
N PRO A 434 -0.52 -38.46 4.49
CA PRO A 434 -0.03 -39.33 5.57
C PRO A 434 0.70 -40.55 5.06
N GLU A 435 1.72 -41.03 5.77
CA GLU A 435 2.52 -42.17 5.39
C GLU A 435 1.71 -43.48 5.35
N GLU A 436 0.66 -43.58 6.18
CA GLU A 436 -0.26 -44.73 6.26
C GLU A 436 -1.06 -44.95 4.97
N LEU A 437 -1.13 -43.91 4.11
CA LEU A 437 -1.77 -44.02 2.79
C LEU A 437 -0.84 -44.49 1.69
N LYS A 438 0.42 -44.80 1.98
CA LYS A 438 1.38 -45.33 1.01
C LYS A 438 0.81 -46.57 0.29
N GLY A 439 0.80 -46.55 -1.03
CA GLY A 439 0.25 -47.62 -1.86
C GLY A 439 -1.28 -47.67 -1.98
N LYS A 440 -2.02 -46.81 -1.24
CA LYS A 440 -3.48 -46.68 -1.32
C LYS A 440 -3.93 -45.27 -1.73
N TRP A 441 -3.03 -44.30 -1.63
CA TRP A 441 -3.32 -42.90 -1.96
C TRP A 441 -3.48 -42.73 -3.48
N THR A 442 -4.40 -41.82 -3.81
CA THR A 442 -4.60 -41.33 -5.18
C THR A 442 -4.50 -39.82 -5.22
N PRO A 443 -4.16 -39.17 -6.35
CA PRO A 443 -3.87 -37.75 -6.43
C PRO A 443 -4.97 -36.82 -5.95
N TYR A 444 -6.25 -37.24 -6.06
CA TYR A 444 -7.42 -36.43 -5.66
C TYR A 444 -8.11 -36.97 -4.41
N MET A 445 -7.50 -37.89 -3.67
CA MET A 445 -7.98 -38.27 -2.34
C MET A 445 -7.96 -37.04 -1.44
N ARG A 446 -9.07 -36.84 -0.69
CA ARG A 446 -9.33 -35.64 0.09
C ARG A 446 -9.39 -35.92 1.59
N ALA A 447 -8.94 -34.95 2.39
CA ALA A 447 -9.19 -34.91 3.82
C ALA A 447 -10.68 -34.59 4.09
N GLU A 448 -11.11 -34.68 5.35
CA GLU A 448 -12.50 -34.45 5.77
C GLU A 448 -13.05 -33.06 5.40
N ASN A 449 -12.17 -32.05 5.36
CA ASN A 449 -12.53 -30.68 4.97
C ASN A 449 -12.65 -30.49 3.44
N GLY A 450 -12.53 -31.56 2.65
CA GLY A 450 -12.60 -31.53 1.18
C GLY A 450 -11.30 -31.11 0.51
N THR A 451 -10.24 -30.86 1.24
CA THR A 451 -8.94 -30.47 0.71
C THR A 451 -8.16 -31.70 0.20
N ARG A 452 -7.58 -31.60 -0.99
CA ARG A 452 -6.71 -32.61 -1.55
C ARG A 452 -5.41 -32.74 -0.72
N TYR A 453 -4.96 -33.96 -0.45
CA TYR A 453 -3.66 -34.17 0.17
C TYR A 453 -2.51 -33.76 -0.73
N TRP A 454 -1.48 -33.13 -0.15
CA TRP A 454 -0.29 -32.69 -0.86
C TRP A 454 0.80 -33.79 -0.82
N ALA A 455 1.01 -34.44 -1.95
CA ALA A 455 2.18 -35.28 -2.16
C ALA A 455 3.25 -34.48 -2.91
N VAL A 456 4.43 -34.34 -2.29
CA VAL A 456 5.56 -33.63 -2.90
C VAL A 456 6.37 -34.65 -3.72
N PRO A 457 6.78 -34.35 -4.98
CA PRO A 457 7.60 -35.22 -5.79
C PRO A 457 8.88 -35.66 -5.08
N GLY A 458 9.26 -36.93 -5.29
CA GLY A 458 10.43 -37.53 -4.66
C GLY A 458 10.12 -38.36 -3.41
N ARG A 459 8.90 -38.33 -2.88
CA ARG A 459 8.46 -39.25 -1.82
C ARG A 459 8.14 -40.62 -2.42
N GLU A 460 8.83 -41.66 -1.93
CA GLU A 460 8.63 -43.04 -2.37
C GLU A 460 7.20 -43.52 -2.09
N GLY A 461 6.54 -44.09 -3.10
CA GLY A 461 5.18 -44.63 -3.01
C GLY A 461 4.08 -43.58 -3.24
N PHE A 462 4.43 -42.33 -3.55
CA PHE A 462 3.47 -41.24 -3.83
C PHE A 462 3.70 -40.63 -5.23
N ALA A 463 4.28 -41.37 -6.15
CA ALA A 463 4.46 -40.94 -7.53
C ALA A 463 3.09 -40.69 -8.20
N HIS A 464 2.92 -39.59 -8.87
CA HIS A 464 1.66 -39.19 -9.49
C HIS A 464 1.86 -38.19 -10.61
N ILE A 465 0.79 -37.98 -11.38
CA ILE A 465 0.72 -36.99 -12.45
C ILE A 465 -0.41 -36.01 -12.13
N LEU A 466 -0.12 -34.73 -12.23
CA LEU A 466 -1.11 -33.64 -12.25
C LEU A 466 -1.06 -32.93 -13.60
N GLY A 467 -2.14 -32.27 -13.99
CA GLY A 467 -2.20 -31.51 -15.25
C GLY A 467 -3.56 -30.88 -15.48
N GLY A 468 -3.69 -30.14 -16.56
CA GLY A 468 -4.87 -29.33 -16.88
C GLY A 468 -6.07 -30.10 -17.42
N LEU A 469 -5.93 -31.40 -17.75
CA LEU A 469 -7.08 -32.21 -18.11
C LEU A 469 -7.85 -32.67 -16.88
N GLU A 470 -9.17 -32.81 -16.98
CA GLU A 470 -10.01 -33.31 -15.88
C GLU A 470 -9.57 -34.72 -15.48
N LYS A 471 -9.62 -34.99 -14.19
CA LYS A 471 -9.20 -36.24 -13.59
C LYS A 471 -10.37 -36.94 -12.89
N ASP A 472 -10.36 -38.24 -12.90
CA ASP A 472 -11.25 -39.05 -12.10
C ASP A 472 -10.98 -38.83 -10.61
N SER A 473 -12.05 -38.61 -9.85
CA SER A 473 -11.98 -38.27 -8.42
C SER A 473 -11.35 -39.35 -7.55
N ASN A 474 -11.43 -40.61 -7.98
CA ASN A 474 -10.95 -41.78 -7.22
C ASN A 474 -9.57 -42.24 -7.65
N THR A 475 -9.32 -42.25 -8.96
CA THR A 475 -8.07 -42.85 -9.51
C THR A 475 -7.03 -41.79 -9.88
N GLY A 476 -7.44 -40.55 -10.15
CA GLY A 476 -6.56 -39.52 -10.69
C GLY A 476 -6.21 -39.69 -12.16
N ALA A 477 -6.79 -40.66 -12.85
CA ALA A 477 -6.62 -40.85 -14.30
C ALA A 477 -7.39 -39.77 -15.07
N ILE A 478 -6.99 -39.50 -16.32
CA ILE A 478 -7.75 -38.58 -17.21
C ILE A 478 -9.15 -39.15 -17.39
N SER A 479 -10.16 -38.28 -17.23
CA SER A 479 -11.57 -38.63 -17.30
C SER A 479 -12.35 -37.68 -18.17
N THR A 480 -13.18 -38.23 -19.07
CA THR A 480 -14.16 -37.49 -19.88
C THR A 480 -15.59 -37.81 -19.44
N ASN A 481 -15.75 -38.49 -18.30
CA ASN A 481 -17.05 -38.83 -17.75
C ASN A 481 -17.78 -37.57 -17.26
N PRO A 482 -19.01 -37.29 -17.71
CA PRO A 482 -19.72 -36.04 -17.37
C PRO A 482 -20.12 -35.96 -15.89
N GLU A 483 -20.46 -37.06 -15.26
CA GLU A 483 -20.83 -37.11 -13.83
C GLU A 483 -19.60 -36.83 -12.96
N ASN A 484 -18.43 -37.35 -13.34
CA ASN A 484 -17.20 -37.04 -12.66
C ASN A 484 -16.80 -35.57 -12.84
N HIS A 485 -17.01 -34.97 -14.01
CA HIS A 485 -16.74 -33.56 -14.24
C HIS A 485 -17.62 -32.66 -13.34
N ASP A 486 -18.93 -32.93 -13.26
CA ASP A 486 -19.84 -32.22 -12.35
C ASP A 486 -19.41 -32.41 -10.89
N LEU A 487 -19.08 -33.64 -10.48
CA LEU A 487 -18.57 -33.91 -9.12
C LEU A 487 -17.33 -33.11 -8.79
N MET A 488 -16.30 -33.15 -9.63
CA MET A 488 -15.03 -32.46 -9.39
C MET A 488 -15.20 -30.94 -9.36
N THR A 489 -16.06 -30.39 -10.20
CA THR A 489 -16.41 -28.97 -10.20
C THR A 489 -17.07 -28.56 -8.88
N ARG A 490 -18.06 -29.33 -8.40
CA ARG A 490 -18.74 -29.08 -7.12
C ARG A 490 -17.79 -29.22 -5.92
N LEU A 491 -16.90 -30.21 -5.93
CA LEU A 491 -15.93 -30.41 -4.86
C LEU A 491 -14.95 -29.22 -4.76
N ARG A 492 -14.47 -28.69 -5.88
CA ARG A 492 -13.64 -27.48 -5.90
C ARG A 492 -14.42 -26.27 -5.37
N GLN A 493 -15.68 -26.08 -5.80
CA GLN A 493 -16.53 -24.98 -5.34
C GLN A 493 -16.81 -25.09 -3.84
N GLN A 494 -17.17 -26.26 -3.36
CA GLN A 494 -17.48 -26.50 -1.94
C GLN A 494 -16.26 -26.30 -1.05
N LYS A 495 -15.08 -26.74 -1.49
CA LYS A 495 -13.80 -26.51 -0.79
C LYS A 495 -13.59 -25.01 -0.51
N ILE A 496 -13.77 -24.17 -1.52
CA ILE A 496 -13.61 -22.71 -1.36
C ILE A 496 -14.71 -22.12 -0.47
N ALA A 497 -15.96 -22.53 -0.65
CA ALA A 497 -17.08 -22.05 0.16
C ALA A 497 -16.96 -22.42 1.65
N ASN A 498 -16.28 -23.52 1.96
CA ASN A 498 -16.05 -24.01 3.32
C ASN A 498 -14.89 -23.36 4.05
N ILE A 499 -14.06 -22.54 3.37
CA ILE A 499 -12.97 -21.81 4.01
C ILE A 499 -13.57 -20.87 5.07
N GLN A 500 -13.10 -21.04 6.30
CA GLN A 500 -13.56 -20.19 7.40
C GLN A 500 -12.81 -18.86 7.34
N VAL A 501 -13.59 -17.78 7.22
CA VAL A 501 -13.09 -16.41 7.29
C VAL A 501 -13.78 -15.68 8.44
N PRO A 502 -13.14 -14.70 9.07
CA PRO A 502 -13.77 -13.91 10.15
C PRO A 502 -15.06 -13.26 9.69
N ASP A 503 -16.00 -13.13 10.61
CA ASP A 503 -17.22 -12.35 10.41
C ASP A 503 -16.90 -10.86 10.17
N LEU A 504 -17.79 -10.17 9.46
CA LEU A 504 -17.73 -8.72 9.32
C LEU A 504 -17.90 -8.06 10.69
N GLU A 505 -16.96 -7.21 11.03
CA GLU A 505 -17.06 -6.33 12.18
C GLU A 505 -17.76 -5.03 11.79
N ILE A 506 -18.54 -4.49 12.73
CA ILE A 506 -19.19 -3.19 12.58
C ILE A 506 -18.50 -2.23 13.55
N ASP A 507 -17.95 -1.17 13.01
CA ASP A 507 -17.42 -0.06 13.79
C ASP A 507 -18.45 1.07 13.79
N GLY A 508 -18.91 1.48 14.98
CA GLY A 508 -19.91 2.51 15.14
C GLY A 508 -21.19 2.03 15.81
N ASP A 509 -22.27 2.80 15.63
CA ASP A 509 -23.52 2.58 16.33
C ASP A 509 -24.33 1.41 15.72
N ALA A 510 -24.81 0.52 16.56
CA ALA A 510 -25.59 -0.64 16.11
C ALA A 510 -26.95 -0.25 15.48
N ASP A 511 -27.44 0.96 15.79
CA ASP A 511 -28.67 1.58 15.28
C ASP A 511 -28.38 2.76 14.33
N ALA A 512 -27.22 2.76 13.67
CA ALA A 512 -26.82 3.83 12.77
C ALA A 512 -27.83 4.05 11.62
N ASP A 513 -27.98 5.32 11.23
CA ASP A 513 -28.84 5.73 10.12
C ASP A 513 -28.24 5.38 8.75
N LEU A 514 -26.90 5.22 8.69
CA LEU A 514 -26.15 4.88 7.51
C LEU A 514 -25.02 3.90 7.85
N LEU A 515 -24.96 2.78 7.12
CA LEU A 515 -23.79 1.90 7.09
C LEU A 515 -22.91 2.23 5.89
N ILE A 516 -21.64 2.53 6.16
CA ILE A 516 -20.60 2.77 5.15
C ILE A 516 -19.88 1.45 4.88
N VAL A 517 -19.81 1.03 3.63
CA VAL A 517 -19.22 -0.24 3.18
C VAL A 517 -18.11 0.04 2.18
N GLY A 518 -16.97 -0.63 2.35
CA GLY A 518 -15.86 -0.59 1.41
C GLY A 518 -15.03 -1.86 1.42
N PHE A 519 -13.97 -1.90 0.62
CA PHE A 519 -12.98 -2.96 0.63
C PHE A 519 -11.58 -2.40 0.37
N GLY A 520 -10.56 -3.17 0.72
CA GLY A 520 -9.18 -2.83 0.41
C GLY A 520 -8.74 -1.46 0.95
N SER A 521 -8.02 -0.69 0.15
CA SER A 521 -7.37 0.57 0.53
C SER A 521 -8.30 1.72 0.92
N THR A 522 -9.59 1.62 0.66
CA THR A 522 -10.55 2.67 1.02
C THR A 522 -10.82 2.73 2.52
N TYR A 523 -10.41 1.72 3.30
CA TYR A 523 -10.66 1.61 4.74
C TYR A 523 -10.37 2.91 5.50
N GLY A 524 -9.17 3.45 5.35
CA GLY A 524 -8.73 4.61 6.13
C GLY A 524 -9.54 5.88 5.82
N HIS A 525 -9.86 6.11 4.55
CA HIS A 525 -10.65 7.26 4.12
C HIS A 525 -12.09 7.18 4.59
N LEU A 526 -12.71 5.98 4.49
CA LEU A 526 -14.07 5.75 4.98
C LEU A 526 -14.15 5.90 6.50
N ARG A 527 -13.12 5.41 7.21
CA ARG A 527 -13.00 5.57 8.66
C ARG A 527 -12.92 7.05 9.06
N SER A 528 -12.06 7.82 8.40
CA SER A 528 -11.94 9.26 8.67
C SER A 528 -13.24 10.00 8.37
N ALA A 529 -13.91 9.68 7.27
CA ALA A 529 -15.21 10.26 6.94
C ALA A 529 -16.28 9.91 7.99
N MET A 530 -16.32 8.67 8.47
CA MET A 530 -17.21 8.26 9.56
C MET A 530 -16.94 9.06 10.85
N ASP A 531 -15.67 9.20 11.23
CA ASP A 531 -15.29 9.94 12.44
C ASP A 531 -15.70 11.42 12.35
N GLU A 532 -15.55 12.07 11.18
CA GLU A 532 -16.00 13.45 10.96
C GLU A 532 -17.53 13.58 11.00
N LEU A 533 -18.27 12.64 10.39
CA LEU A 533 -19.74 12.64 10.45
C LEU A 533 -20.24 12.49 11.89
N ARG A 534 -19.60 11.64 12.68
CA ARG A 534 -19.93 11.45 14.10
C ARG A 534 -19.65 12.71 14.92
N GLN A 535 -18.55 13.43 14.63
CA GLN A 535 -18.26 14.73 15.25
C GLN A 535 -19.33 15.78 14.90
N LYS A 536 -19.94 15.67 13.72
CA LYS A 536 -21.08 16.52 13.31
C LYS A 536 -22.42 16.06 13.91
N GLY A 537 -22.45 14.97 14.68
CA GLY A 537 -23.63 14.45 15.38
C GLY A 537 -24.46 13.42 14.62
N TYR A 538 -23.98 12.93 13.47
CA TYR A 538 -24.67 11.85 12.72
C TYR A 538 -24.38 10.49 13.33
N LYS A 539 -25.40 9.61 13.33
CA LYS A 539 -25.26 8.20 13.69
C LYS A 539 -24.86 7.39 12.46
N VAL A 540 -23.59 7.05 12.36
CA VAL A 540 -23.03 6.31 11.24
C VAL A 540 -22.18 5.14 11.73
N ALA A 541 -22.16 4.07 10.95
CA ALA A 541 -21.35 2.90 11.19
C ALA A 541 -20.59 2.52 9.91
N GLN A 542 -19.50 1.78 10.08
CA GLN A 542 -18.69 1.25 8.98
C GLN A 542 -18.52 -0.26 9.11
N THR A 543 -18.54 -0.95 7.99
CA THR A 543 -17.99 -2.31 7.85
C THR A 543 -17.10 -2.37 6.63
N HIS A 544 -16.11 -3.30 6.63
CA HIS A 544 -15.10 -3.32 5.59
C HIS A 544 -14.70 -4.74 5.21
N PHE A 545 -14.71 -5.04 3.90
CA PHE A 545 -14.38 -6.36 3.39
C PHE A 545 -12.87 -6.53 3.22
N LYS A 546 -12.29 -7.47 3.95
CA LYS A 546 -10.96 -8.05 3.72
C LYS A 546 -11.04 -9.33 2.90
N TYR A 547 -12.07 -10.13 3.12
CA TYR A 547 -12.35 -11.36 2.41
C TYR A 547 -13.51 -11.13 1.44
N LEU A 548 -13.24 -11.33 0.16
CA LEU A 548 -14.18 -11.07 -0.93
C LEU A 548 -14.72 -12.35 -1.54
N ASN A 549 -13.96 -13.44 -1.48
CA ASN A 549 -14.42 -14.80 -1.78
C ASN A 549 -13.64 -15.83 -0.95
N PRO A 550 -14.26 -16.67 -0.09
CA PRO A 550 -15.67 -16.54 0.28
C PRO A 550 -15.95 -15.24 1.06
N LEU A 551 -17.18 -14.78 0.97
CA LEU A 551 -17.65 -13.68 1.81
C LEU A 551 -17.81 -14.16 3.27
N PRO A 552 -17.61 -13.28 4.27
CA PRO A 552 -17.96 -13.55 5.66
C PRO A 552 -19.41 -14.03 5.80
N LYS A 553 -19.65 -15.01 6.69
CA LYS A 553 -20.96 -15.67 6.81
C LYS A 553 -22.09 -14.73 7.20
N ASN A 554 -21.80 -13.72 8.01
CA ASN A 554 -22.76 -12.71 8.47
C ASN A 554 -23.00 -11.57 7.47
N THR A 555 -22.46 -11.63 6.24
CA THR A 555 -22.56 -10.56 5.24
C THR A 555 -23.99 -10.11 4.99
N ALA A 556 -24.91 -11.05 4.73
CA ALA A 556 -26.30 -10.71 4.44
C ALA A 556 -27.00 -10.09 5.65
N ASP A 557 -26.75 -10.59 6.85
CA ASP A 557 -27.34 -10.08 8.10
C ASP A 557 -26.86 -8.66 8.39
N VAL A 558 -25.57 -8.40 8.23
CA VAL A 558 -24.98 -7.05 8.41
C VAL A 558 -25.57 -6.07 7.40
N LEU A 559 -25.59 -6.41 6.11
CA LEU A 559 -26.04 -5.50 5.07
C LEU A 559 -27.56 -5.22 5.11
N LYS A 560 -28.37 -6.17 5.57
CA LYS A 560 -29.84 -6.01 5.69
C LYS A 560 -30.27 -5.34 7.00
N LYS A 561 -29.37 -5.21 7.97
CA LYS A 561 -29.67 -4.60 9.27
C LYS A 561 -29.98 -3.11 9.19
N TYR A 562 -29.31 -2.40 8.29
CA TYR A 562 -29.36 -0.94 8.20
C TYR A 562 -30.32 -0.48 7.10
N LYS A 563 -31.06 0.60 7.36
CA LYS A 563 -32.03 1.18 6.41
C LYS A 563 -31.33 1.79 5.19
N LYS A 564 -30.20 2.42 5.42
CA LYS A 564 -29.35 3.02 4.37
C LYS A 564 -27.99 2.38 4.41
N VAL A 565 -27.53 1.91 3.26
CA VAL A 565 -26.18 1.37 3.07
C VAL A 565 -25.55 2.08 1.88
N VAL A 566 -24.34 2.56 2.02
CA VAL A 566 -23.54 3.11 0.91
C VAL A 566 -22.32 2.23 0.68
N VAL A 567 -22.11 1.79 -0.55
CA VAL A 567 -20.86 1.14 -0.99
C VAL A 567 -19.98 2.18 -1.65
N ALA A 568 -18.78 2.39 -1.11
CA ALA A 568 -17.82 3.37 -1.61
C ALA A 568 -16.57 2.66 -2.11
N GLU A 569 -16.26 2.84 -3.40
CA GLU A 569 -15.20 2.11 -4.09
C GLU A 569 -14.52 2.91 -5.22
N GLN A 570 -13.25 2.60 -5.47
CA GLN A 570 -12.45 3.28 -6.50
C GLN A 570 -12.56 2.57 -7.85
N ASN A 571 -13.79 2.33 -8.26
CA ASN A 571 -14.19 1.75 -9.55
C ASN A 571 -15.65 2.12 -9.85
N MET A 572 -16.25 1.57 -10.89
CA MET A 572 -17.62 1.85 -11.32
C MET A 572 -18.68 0.96 -10.66
N GLY A 573 -18.47 0.53 -9.40
CA GLY A 573 -19.47 -0.24 -8.64
C GLY A 573 -19.28 -1.76 -8.70
N GLN A 574 -18.03 -2.24 -8.78
CA GLN A 574 -17.72 -3.67 -8.88
C GLN A 574 -18.09 -4.43 -7.59
N LEU A 575 -17.79 -3.89 -6.40
CA LEU A 575 -18.20 -4.50 -5.14
C LEU A 575 -19.72 -4.45 -4.97
N ALA A 576 -20.35 -3.31 -5.26
CA ALA A 576 -21.79 -3.18 -5.19
C ALA A 576 -22.51 -4.18 -6.09
N ALA A 577 -22.01 -4.40 -7.31
CA ALA A 577 -22.52 -5.41 -8.24
C ALA A 577 -22.35 -6.83 -7.67
N TYR A 578 -21.16 -7.14 -7.17
CA TYR A 578 -20.86 -8.45 -6.57
C TYR A 578 -21.75 -8.75 -5.35
N LEU A 579 -21.92 -7.77 -4.44
CA LEU A 579 -22.80 -7.95 -3.28
C LEU A 579 -24.28 -8.16 -3.68
N ARG A 580 -24.76 -7.50 -4.75
CA ARG A 580 -26.11 -7.77 -5.30
C ARG A 580 -26.27 -9.18 -5.83
N MET A 581 -25.22 -9.79 -6.37
CA MET A 581 -25.23 -11.20 -6.81
C MET A 581 -25.30 -12.17 -5.63
N LYS A 582 -24.85 -11.77 -4.45
CA LYS A 582 -24.70 -12.63 -3.27
C LYS A 582 -25.76 -12.41 -2.19
N VAL A 583 -26.41 -11.25 -2.18
CA VAL A 583 -27.39 -10.86 -1.16
C VAL A 583 -28.70 -10.45 -1.84
N ASP A 584 -29.73 -11.25 -1.65
CA ASP A 584 -31.05 -11.02 -2.25
C ASP A 584 -31.62 -9.65 -1.85
N ASN A 585 -32.17 -8.93 -2.84
CA ASN A 585 -32.84 -7.64 -2.67
C ASN A 585 -31.94 -6.53 -2.08
N PHE A 586 -30.62 -6.65 -2.18
CA PHE A 586 -29.68 -5.63 -1.73
C PHE A 586 -29.51 -4.53 -2.78
N VAL A 587 -29.93 -3.31 -2.44
CA VAL A 587 -29.84 -2.12 -3.31
C VAL A 587 -29.18 -0.97 -2.54
N PRO A 588 -27.84 -0.88 -2.52
CA PRO A 588 -27.14 0.19 -1.79
C PRO A 588 -27.14 1.49 -2.56
N PHE A 589 -26.95 2.60 -1.84
CA PHE A 589 -26.35 3.80 -2.42
C PHE A 589 -24.92 3.50 -2.85
N GLN A 590 -24.37 4.28 -3.77
CA GLN A 590 -23.01 4.08 -4.25
C GLN A 590 -22.26 5.40 -4.30
N PHE A 591 -20.99 5.35 -3.89
CA PHE A 591 -20.01 6.40 -4.13
C PHE A 591 -18.87 5.78 -4.95
N ASN A 592 -18.86 6.06 -6.25
CA ASN A 592 -17.92 5.50 -7.20
C ASN A 592 -16.96 6.58 -7.70
N GLN A 593 -15.66 6.33 -7.62
CA GLN A 593 -14.63 7.26 -8.09
C GLN A 593 -13.60 6.53 -8.94
N VAL A 594 -13.30 7.08 -10.13
CA VAL A 594 -12.25 6.56 -11.04
C VAL A 594 -11.36 7.74 -11.42
N LYS A 595 -10.48 8.18 -10.52
CA LYS A 595 -9.62 9.36 -10.70
C LYS A 595 -8.11 9.01 -10.67
N GLY A 596 -7.75 7.76 -10.42
CA GLY A 596 -6.36 7.36 -10.21
C GLY A 596 -5.73 7.97 -8.94
N GLN A 597 -6.54 8.39 -7.98
CA GLN A 597 -6.15 9.03 -6.72
C GLN A 597 -6.96 8.44 -5.57
N PRO A 598 -6.41 8.39 -4.34
CA PRO A 598 -7.18 8.05 -3.16
C PRO A 598 -8.42 8.94 -3.00
N PHE A 599 -9.38 8.49 -2.22
CA PHE A 599 -10.53 9.32 -1.84
C PHE A 599 -10.09 10.60 -1.12
N VAL A 600 -10.90 11.64 -1.25
CA VAL A 600 -10.83 12.86 -0.47
C VAL A 600 -11.90 12.75 0.64
N VAL A 601 -11.49 12.89 1.90
CA VAL A 601 -12.40 12.68 3.04
C VAL A 601 -13.54 13.70 3.02
N GLU A 602 -13.26 14.95 2.67
CA GLU A 602 -14.27 16.00 2.52
C GLU A 602 -15.33 15.64 1.46
N GLU A 603 -14.94 15.07 0.30
CA GLU A 603 -15.88 14.62 -0.73
C GLU A 603 -16.78 13.48 -0.21
N LEU A 604 -16.20 12.53 0.55
CA LEU A 604 -16.96 11.43 1.17
C LEU A 604 -17.99 11.95 2.20
N VAL A 605 -17.56 12.83 3.10
CA VAL A 605 -18.43 13.42 4.13
C VAL A 605 -19.62 14.12 3.48
N ASN A 606 -19.38 14.98 2.48
CA ASN A 606 -20.44 15.68 1.77
C ASN A 606 -21.42 14.72 1.08
N ALA A 607 -20.92 13.70 0.39
CA ALA A 607 -21.76 12.72 -0.27
C ALA A 607 -22.60 11.88 0.71
N PHE A 608 -22.02 11.52 1.86
CA PHE A 608 -22.73 10.75 2.87
C PHE A 608 -23.76 11.59 3.63
N GLU A 609 -23.49 12.87 3.88
CA GLU A 609 -24.50 13.81 4.39
C GLU A 609 -25.72 13.92 3.46
N ASP A 610 -25.48 13.98 2.15
CA ASP A 610 -26.56 14.04 1.17
C ASP A 610 -27.40 12.75 1.15
N ILE A 611 -26.78 11.59 1.39
CA ILE A 611 -27.51 10.32 1.56
C ILE A 611 -28.31 10.32 2.87
N LEU A 612 -27.74 10.83 3.95
CA LEU A 612 -28.42 10.89 5.26
C LEU A 612 -29.65 11.78 5.23
N LYS A 613 -29.65 12.85 4.44
CA LYS A 613 -30.77 13.79 4.26
C LYS A 613 -31.91 13.27 3.39
N LYS A 614 -31.68 12.25 2.55
CA LYS A 614 -32.69 11.56 1.71
C LYS A 614 -33.55 10.62 2.55
#